data_0e4bcd67a513d691535327642c76e217
#
_entry.id   0e4bcd67a513d691535327642c76e217
#
_cell.length_a   1.000
_cell.length_b   1.000
_cell.length_c   1.000
_cell.angle_alpha   90.00
_cell.angle_beta   90.00
_cell.angle_gamma   90.00
#
_symmetry.space_group_name_H-M   'P 1'
#
loop_
_entity.id
_entity.type
_entity.pdbx_description
1 polymer ?
#
loop_
_entity_poly.entity_id
_entity_poly.type
_entity_poly.pdbx_seq_one_letter_code
_entity_poly.pdbx_strand_id
1 'polypeptide(L)'
;MAKLVDKTSHIHKVSIIPRGRAGGYTMYVPDEDKMYTSKNEMLDRIIVMLGGRVAEELTMDDISTGASSDIQRATDIARQMVTKYGMSEAIGPVAYDDGGEVFIGRDFAHSKAYSEKTAADIDAEVKHIMTLQYRKTEQILTENMAVLTRVAEKLLEKETIDGKEFEECFNI
;
A
#
# COMPACT_ATOMS: atom_id res chain seq x y z
N MET A 1 -6.62 7.54 3.54
CA MET A 1 -6.53 6.05 3.72
C MET A 1 -5.91 5.65 5.06
N ALA A 2 -4.66 5.97 5.39
CA ALA A 2 -4.02 5.48 6.62
C ALA A 2 -4.90 5.67 7.88
N LYS A 3 -5.43 6.86 8.12
CA LYS A 3 -6.32 7.16 9.25
C LYS A 3 -7.62 6.36 9.28
N LEU A 4 -8.17 5.98 8.12
CA LEU A 4 -9.41 5.20 8.02
C LEU A 4 -9.18 3.71 8.26
N VAL A 5 -7.99 3.21 7.96
CA VAL A 5 -7.62 1.80 8.07
C VAL A 5 -6.97 1.52 9.42
N ASP A 6 -6.00 2.35 9.81
CA ASP A 6 -5.30 2.26 11.09
C ASP A 6 -5.61 3.49 11.95
N LYS A 7 -6.48 3.31 12.94
CA LYS A 7 -6.90 4.37 13.86
C LYS A 7 -5.77 4.85 14.79
N THR A 8 -4.69 4.07 14.92
CA THR A 8 -3.51 4.40 15.73
C THR A 8 -2.49 5.22 14.95
N SER A 9 -2.60 5.27 13.62
CA SER A 9 -1.71 6.09 12.80
C SER A 9 -1.97 7.58 13.02
N HIS A 10 -1.00 8.27 13.61
CA HIS A 10 -1.02 9.72 13.75
C HIS A 10 -0.35 10.39 12.55
N ILE A 11 -1.14 11.16 11.79
CA ILE A 11 -0.63 11.98 10.71
C ILE A 11 -0.10 13.27 11.32
N HIS A 12 1.19 13.53 11.13
CA HIS A 12 1.83 14.74 11.62
C HIS A 12 1.68 15.90 10.64
N LYS A 13 1.79 15.61 9.34
CA LYS A 13 1.76 16.63 8.29
C LYS A 13 1.41 16.03 6.94
N VAL A 14 0.63 16.77 6.14
CA VAL A 14 0.36 16.48 4.73
C VAL A 14 0.74 17.70 3.90
N SER A 15 1.44 17.51 2.79
CA SER A 15 1.83 18.60 1.89
C SER A 15 1.75 18.16 0.43
N ILE A 16 1.23 19.06 -0.41
CA ILE A 16 1.22 18.93 -1.87
C ILE A 16 2.36 19.73 -2.54
N ILE A 17 3.26 20.31 -1.74
CA ILE A 17 4.44 21.02 -2.27
C ILE A 17 5.42 19.97 -2.79
N PRO A 18 5.79 20.02 -4.09
CA PRO A 18 6.72 19.05 -4.67
C PRO A 18 8.10 19.10 -4.00
N ARG A 19 8.68 17.92 -3.76
CA ARG A 19 10.07 17.75 -3.30
C ARG A 19 10.79 16.70 -4.15
N GLY A 20 11.74 17.13 -4.95
CA GLY A 20 12.46 16.26 -5.87
C GLY A 20 11.51 15.65 -6.91
N ARG A 21 11.35 14.31 -6.90
CA ARG A 21 10.43 13.60 -7.79
C ARG A 21 9.05 13.33 -7.19
N ALA A 22 8.85 13.66 -5.92
CA ALA A 22 7.56 13.47 -5.25
C ALA A 22 6.68 14.70 -5.43
N GLY A 23 5.43 14.52 -5.89
CA GLY A 23 4.44 15.58 -6.02
C GLY A 23 3.87 16.08 -4.70
N GLY A 24 4.19 15.41 -3.59
CA GLY A 24 3.76 15.72 -2.23
C GLY A 24 4.22 14.65 -1.25
N TYR A 25 3.91 14.80 0.03
CA TYR A 25 4.25 13.81 1.03
C TYR A 25 3.27 13.83 2.22
N THR A 26 3.12 12.68 2.85
CA THR A 26 2.45 12.53 4.14
C THR A 26 3.47 12.05 5.17
N MET A 27 3.58 12.76 6.29
CA MET A 27 4.46 12.38 7.39
C MET A 27 3.65 11.70 8.48
N TYR A 28 4.03 10.47 8.79
CA TYR A 28 3.46 9.68 9.88
C TYR A 28 4.42 9.68 11.07
N VAL A 29 3.86 9.64 12.27
CA VAL A 29 4.61 9.33 13.48
C VAL A 29 4.21 7.92 13.88
N PRO A 30 5.11 6.93 13.86
CA PRO A 30 4.84 5.60 14.38
C PRO A 30 4.60 5.69 15.89
N ASP A 31 3.53 5.07 16.38
CA ASP A 31 3.26 5.08 17.83
C ASP A 31 4.19 4.16 18.61
N GLU A 32 4.70 3.09 18.01
CA GLU A 32 5.60 2.11 18.65
C GLU A 32 6.49 1.39 17.63
N ASP A 33 7.71 1.04 18.04
CA ASP A 33 8.60 0.15 17.29
C ASP A 33 8.13 -1.31 17.48
N LYS A 34 7.35 -1.82 16.51
CA LYS A 34 6.89 -3.20 16.52
C LYS A 34 7.94 -4.12 15.91
N MET A 35 8.32 -5.16 16.65
CA MET A 35 9.27 -6.18 16.18
C MET A 35 8.67 -7.08 15.07
N TYR A 36 7.36 -7.31 15.09
CA TYR A 36 6.66 -8.17 14.14
C TYR A 36 5.46 -7.45 13.51
N THR A 37 5.20 -7.75 12.24
CA THR A 37 4.05 -7.24 11.49
C THR A 37 3.06 -8.38 11.25
N SER A 38 1.79 -8.19 11.58
CA SER A 38 0.73 -9.18 11.36
C SER A 38 0.25 -9.20 9.91
N LYS A 39 -0.45 -10.29 9.51
CA LYS A 39 -1.11 -10.41 8.20
C LYS A 39 -2.04 -9.23 7.93
N ASN A 40 -2.85 -8.84 8.91
CA ASN A 40 -3.78 -7.73 8.74
C ASN A 40 -3.06 -6.39 8.54
N GLU A 41 -1.99 -6.12 9.29
CA GLU A 41 -1.20 -4.90 9.10
C GLU A 41 -0.54 -4.84 7.71
N MET A 42 -0.11 -5.99 7.16
CA MET A 42 0.40 -6.03 5.78
C MET A 42 -0.69 -5.75 4.75
N LEU A 43 -1.89 -6.31 4.92
CA LEU A 43 -3.05 -6.02 4.07
C LEU A 43 -3.46 -4.55 4.16
N ASP A 44 -3.46 -3.97 5.35
CA ASP A 44 -3.78 -2.57 5.57
C ASP A 44 -2.76 -1.63 4.90
N ARG A 45 -1.47 -1.98 4.91
CA ARG A 45 -0.44 -1.26 4.15
C ARG A 45 -0.71 -1.28 2.64
N ILE A 46 -1.15 -2.42 2.09
CA ILE A 46 -1.54 -2.52 0.67
C ILE A 46 -2.70 -1.55 0.37
N ILE A 47 -3.74 -1.51 1.23
CA ILE A 47 -4.88 -0.60 1.10
C ILE A 47 -4.41 0.87 1.08
N VAL A 48 -3.50 1.24 1.99
CA VAL A 48 -2.98 2.61 2.05
C VAL A 48 -2.24 2.98 0.76
N MET A 49 -1.42 2.08 0.22
CA MET A 49 -0.67 2.30 -1.02
C MET A 49 -1.59 2.39 -2.25
N LEU A 50 -2.68 1.63 -2.29
CA LEU A 50 -3.65 1.68 -3.38
C LEU A 50 -4.53 2.94 -3.34
N GLY A 51 -4.57 3.65 -2.21
CA GLY A 51 -5.45 4.80 -1.98
C GLY A 51 -5.33 5.91 -3.03
N GLY A 52 -4.12 6.23 -3.50
CA GLY A 52 -3.90 7.25 -4.52
C GLY A 52 -4.53 6.87 -5.86
N ARG A 53 -4.28 5.65 -6.34
CA ARG A 53 -4.85 5.12 -7.58
C ARG A 53 -6.38 5.11 -7.56
N VAL A 54 -6.96 4.61 -6.49
CA VAL A 54 -8.42 4.54 -6.34
C VAL A 54 -9.03 5.93 -6.20
N ALA A 55 -8.35 6.86 -5.52
CA ALA A 55 -8.81 8.24 -5.45
C ALA A 55 -8.85 8.92 -6.83
N GLU A 56 -7.83 8.72 -7.68
CA GLU A 56 -7.83 9.19 -9.08
C GLU A 56 -9.03 8.63 -9.84
N GLU A 57 -9.28 7.31 -9.77
CA GLU A 57 -10.37 6.65 -10.47
C GLU A 57 -11.75 7.15 -10.04
N LEU A 58 -11.94 7.45 -8.75
CA LEU A 58 -13.20 7.94 -8.20
C LEU A 58 -13.46 9.43 -8.45
N THR A 59 -12.42 10.24 -8.69
CA THR A 59 -12.54 11.71 -8.72
C THR A 59 -12.09 12.36 -10.02
N MET A 60 -11.42 11.63 -10.89
CA MET A 60 -10.89 12.14 -12.16
C MET A 60 -11.43 11.32 -13.33
N ASP A 61 -11.46 11.92 -14.52
CA ASP A 61 -11.91 11.24 -15.73
C ASP A 61 -10.88 10.22 -16.27
N ASP A 62 -9.63 10.26 -15.76
CA ASP A 62 -8.55 9.39 -16.20
C ASP A 62 -7.58 9.10 -15.03
N ILE A 63 -6.82 8.01 -15.18
CA ILE A 63 -5.80 7.56 -14.21
C ILE A 63 -4.39 7.92 -14.72
N SER A 64 -3.51 8.30 -13.80
CA SER A 64 -2.14 8.69 -14.12
C SER A 64 -1.10 7.63 -13.77
N THR A 65 0.14 7.86 -14.15
CA THR A 65 1.29 7.04 -13.73
C THR A 65 1.78 7.36 -12.30
N GLY A 66 1.19 8.33 -11.62
CA GLY A 66 1.64 8.83 -10.31
C GLY A 66 1.68 7.76 -9.22
N ALA A 67 0.74 6.81 -9.26
CA ALA A 67 0.66 5.71 -8.30
C ALA A 67 1.58 4.51 -8.62
N SER A 68 2.44 4.57 -9.65
CA SER A 68 3.23 3.41 -10.10
C SER A 68 4.14 2.82 -9.02
N SER A 69 4.82 3.67 -8.25
CA SER A 69 5.71 3.22 -7.16
C SER A 69 4.95 2.57 -6.00
N ASP A 70 3.75 3.07 -5.69
CA ASP A 70 2.91 2.52 -4.63
C ASP A 70 2.31 1.18 -5.03
N ILE A 71 1.87 1.04 -6.28
CA ILE A 71 1.40 -0.23 -6.83
C ILE A 71 2.52 -1.27 -6.80
N GLN A 72 3.77 -0.89 -7.18
CA GLN A 72 4.91 -1.79 -7.11
C GLN A 72 5.15 -2.27 -5.66
N ARG A 73 5.24 -1.36 -4.70
CA ARG A 73 5.43 -1.70 -3.28
C ARG A 73 4.30 -2.56 -2.73
N ALA A 74 3.05 -2.27 -3.07
CA ALA A 74 1.90 -3.07 -2.69
C ALA A 74 2.02 -4.51 -3.23
N THR A 75 2.42 -4.66 -4.50
CA THR A 75 2.66 -5.96 -5.13
C THR A 75 3.80 -6.72 -4.44
N ASP A 76 4.88 -6.04 -4.08
CA ASP A 76 6.01 -6.65 -3.37
C ASP A 76 5.59 -7.15 -1.97
N ILE A 77 4.75 -6.39 -1.25
CA ILE A 77 4.18 -6.84 0.03
C ILE A 77 3.31 -8.08 -0.18
N ALA A 78 2.39 -8.07 -1.14
CA ALA A 78 1.54 -9.21 -1.44
C ALA A 78 2.37 -10.46 -1.80
N ARG A 79 3.42 -10.30 -2.61
CA ARG A 79 4.35 -11.37 -2.96
C ARG A 79 5.06 -11.92 -1.74
N GLN A 80 5.59 -11.06 -0.85
CA GLN A 80 6.24 -11.48 0.39
C GLN A 80 5.28 -12.23 1.32
N MET A 81 4.02 -11.82 1.43
CA MET A 81 2.99 -12.53 2.20
C MET A 81 2.83 -13.96 1.72
N VAL A 82 2.84 -14.18 0.41
CA VAL A 82 2.65 -15.49 -0.22
C VAL A 82 3.93 -16.32 -0.16
N THR A 83 5.07 -15.75 -0.54
CA THR A 83 6.30 -16.54 -0.77
C THR A 83 7.23 -16.61 0.44
N LYS A 84 7.25 -15.58 1.29
CA LYS A 84 8.20 -15.48 2.42
C LYS A 84 7.57 -15.84 3.75
N TYR A 85 6.35 -15.35 3.99
CA TYR A 85 5.73 -15.45 5.31
C TYR A 85 4.67 -16.56 5.42
N GLY A 86 4.36 -17.27 4.31
CA GLY A 86 3.37 -18.35 4.32
C GLY A 86 1.97 -17.87 4.78
N MET A 87 1.59 -16.63 4.45
CA MET A 87 0.36 -15.99 4.89
C MET A 87 -0.83 -16.20 3.94
N SER A 88 -0.65 -17.01 2.88
CA SER A 88 -1.73 -17.39 1.95
C SER A 88 -2.36 -18.71 2.36
N GLU A 89 -3.68 -18.78 2.34
CA GLU A 89 -4.41 -20.05 2.56
C GLU A 89 -4.35 -20.97 1.34
N ALA A 90 -4.31 -20.40 0.14
CA ALA A 90 -4.26 -21.16 -1.10
C ALA A 90 -2.90 -21.84 -1.34
N ILE A 91 -1.81 -21.18 -0.92
CA ILE A 91 -0.44 -21.72 -1.07
C ILE A 91 -0.02 -22.51 0.19
N GLY A 92 -0.57 -22.15 1.34
CA GLY A 92 -0.20 -22.73 2.63
C GLY A 92 1.03 -22.10 3.29
N PRO A 93 1.42 -22.59 4.49
CA PRO A 93 2.54 -22.05 5.27
C PRO A 93 3.89 -22.58 4.78
N VAL A 94 4.23 -22.29 3.51
CA VAL A 94 5.48 -22.70 2.85
C VAL A 94 6.26 -21.46 2.45
N ALA A 95 7.58 -21.47 2.70
CA ALA A 95 8.48 -20.43 2.22
C ALA A 95 9.07 -20.85 0.87
N TYR A 96 8.82 -20.04 -0.14
CA TYR A 96 9.34 -20.18 -1.51
C TYR A 96 10.39 -19.11 -1.84
N ASP A 97 10.70 -18.25 -0.87
CA ASP A 97 11.71 -17.22 -1.01
C ASP A 97 13.07 -17.80 -0.64
N ASP A 98 13.89 -18.08 -1.63
CA ASP A 98 15.23 -18.61 -1.46
C ASP A 98 16.23 -17.58 -0.92
N GLY A 99 15.75 -16.52 -0.25
CA GLY A 99 16.56 -15.51 0.46
C GLY A 99 17.84 -15.13 -0.26
N GLY A 100 17.76 -14.79 -1.54
CA GLY A 100 18.90 -14.69 -2.46
C GLY A 100 20.11 -13.96 -1.88
N GLU A 101 20.94 -14.65 -1.13
CA GLU A 101 22.35 -14.31 -1.02
C GLU A 101 22.94 -14.51 -2.42
N VAL A 102 23.12 -13.40 -3.12
CA VAL A 102 23.88 -13.35 -4.37
C VAL A 102 25.33 -13.71 -4.03
N PHE A 103 25.64 -14.99 -4.06
CA PHE A 103 27.03 -15.43 -4.08
C PHE A 103 27.64 -14.98 -5.40
N ILE A 104 28.46 -13.93 -5.35
CA ILE A 104 29.26 -13.43 -6.48
C ILE A 104 30.17 -14.59 -6.95
N GLY A 105 29.74 -15.33 -7.96
CA GLY A 105 30.55 -16.39 -8.53
C GLY A 105 29.82 -17.61 -9.09
N ARG A 106 28.50 -17.68 -9.05
CA ARG A 106 27.72 -18.77 -9.67
C ARG A 106 26.76 -18.25 -10.72
N ASP A 107 26.79 -18.87 -11.86
CA ASP A 107 26.11 -18.62 -13.12
C ASP A 107 24.70 -18.00 -13.06
N PHE A 108 24.47 -17.13 -14.03
CA PHE A 108 23.26 -16.34 -14.37
C PHE A 108 21.95 -17.12 -14.62
N ALA A 109 21.77 -18.30 -14.06
CA ALA A 109 20.50 -19.02 -14.09
C ALA A 109 19.88 -18.97 -12.69
N HIS A 110 19.09 -17.93 -12.40
CA HIS A 110 18.10 -17.99 -11.31
C HIS A 110 17.06 -19.07 -11.66
N SER A 111 17.40 -20.33 -11.41
CA SER A 111 16.39 -21.38 -11.44
C SER A 111 15.48 -21.17 -10.23
N LYS A 112 14.21 -20.86 -10.48
CA LYS A 112 13.20 -20.85 -9.43
C LYS A 112 13.27 -22.19 -8.69
N ALA A 113 13.36 -22.17 -7.36
CA ALA A 113 13.40 -23.39 -6.54
C ALA A 113 12.08 -24.15 -6.50
N TYR A 114 11.09 -23.74 -7.31
CA TYR A 114 9.74 -24.33 -7.36
C TYR A 114 9.26 -24.47 -8.80
N SER A 115 8.26 -25.38 -8.99
CA SER A 115 7.70 -25.72 -10.30
C SER A 115 6.98 -24.55 -10.98
N GLU A 116 6.84 -24.59 -12.31
CA GLU A 116 6.04 -23.61 -13.06
C GLU A 116 4.57 -23.56 -12.57
N LYS A 117 4.02 -24.70 -12.14
CA LYS A 117 2.69 -24.73 -11.53
C LYS A 117 2.64 -23.90 -10.25
N THR A 118 3.60 -24.09 -9.34
CA THR A 118 3.69 -23.31 -8.11
C THR A 118 3.88 -21.82 -8.42
N ALA A 119 4.67 -21.48 -9.44
CA ALA A 119 4.82 -20.09 -9.89
C ALA A 119 3.49 -19.47 -10.32
N ALA A 120 2.71 -20.20 -11.13
CA ALA A 120 1.39 -19.77 -11.57
C ALA A 120 0.40 -19.59 -10.40
N ASP A 121 0.44 -20.50 -9.44
CA ASP A 121 -0.41 -20.45 -8.23
C ASP A 121 -0.02 -19.22 -7.36
N ILE A 122 1.27 -18.94 -7.20
CA ILE A 122 1.77 -17.74 -6.49
C ILE A 122 1.29 -16.46 -7.21
N ASP A 123 1.44 -16.38 -8.54
CA ASP A 123 1.02 -15.20 -9.31
C ASP A 123 -0.51 -14.99 -9.23
N ALA A 124 -1.29 -16.08 -9.27
CA ALA A 124 -2.74 -16.03 -9.08
C ALA A 124 -3.12 -15.49 -7.70
N GLU A 125 -2.45 -15.95 -6.64
CA GLU A 125 -2.72 -15.52 -5.27
C GLU A 125 -2.31 -14.07 -5.02
N VAL A 126 -1.16 -13.62 -5.54
CA VAL A 126 -0.74 -12.20 -5.49
C VAL A 126 -1.79 -11.32 -6.17
N LYS A 127 -2.26 -11.70 -7.37
CA LYS A 127 -3.31 -10.98 -8.07
C LYS A 127 -4.62 -10.98 -7.27
N HIS A 128 -4.96 -12.09 -6.62
CA HIS A 128 -6.15 -12.20 -5.77
C HIS A 128 -6.09 -11.22 -4.59
N ILE A 129 -4.98 -11.23 -3.84
CA ILE A 129 -4.75 -10.29 -2.72
C ILE A 129 -4.89 -8.85 -3.21
N MET A 130 -4.19 -8.47 -4.27
CA MET A 130 -4.24 -7.10 -4.83
C MET A 130 -5.66 -6.71 -5.21
N THR A 131 -6.41 -7.60 -5.87
CA THR A 131 -7.80 -7.33 -6.31
C THR A 131 -8.74 -7.15 -5.12
N LEU A 132 -8.62 -7.97 -4.08
CA LEU A 132 -9.43 -7.83 -2.87
C LEU A 132 -9.14 -6.53 -2.14
N GLN A 133 -7.86 -6.16 -1.97
CA GLN A 133 -7.51 -4.92 -1.30
C GLN A 133 -7.90 -3.70 -2.13
N TYR A 134 -7.85 -3.78 -3.47
CA TYR A 134 -8.33 -2.72 -4.34
C TYR A 134 -9.82 -2.43 -4.12
N ARG A 135 -10.66 -3.46 -4.14
CA ARG A 135 -12.12 -3.32 -3.87
C ARG A 135 -12.39 -2.77 -2.48
N LYS A 136 -11.64 -3.23 -1.48
CA LYS A 136 -11.77 -2.72 -0.10
C LYS A 136 -11.38 -1.24 -0.02
N THR A 137 -10.33 -0.84 -0.74
CA THR A 137 -9.90 0.56 -0.85
C THR A 137 -10.98 1.43 -1.49
N GLU A 138 -11.57 0.95 -2.59
CA GLU A 138 -12.67 1.61 -3.29
C GLU A 138 -13.89 1.82 -2.37
N GLN A 139 -14.29 0.77 -1.66
CA GLN A 139 -15.39 0.85 -0.70
C GLN A 139 -15.10 1.90 0.39
N ILE A 140 -13.92 1.85 1.03
CA ILE A 140 -13.54 2.78 2.10
C ILE A 140 -13.55 4.23 1.59
N LEU A 141 -13.00 4.50 0.41
CA LEU A 141 -12.98 5.86 -0.15
C LEU A 141 -14.36 6.34 -0.55
N THR A 142 -15.19 5.49 -1.14
CA THR A 142 -16.56 5.82 -1.52
C THR A 142 -17.39 6.20 -0.28
N GLU A 143 -17.29 5.43 0.80
CA GLU A 143 -17.98 5.71 2.07
C GLU A 143 -17.46 7.00 2.74
N ASN A 144 -16.25 7.46 2.43
CA ASN A 144 -15.60 8.63 3.04
C ASN A 144 -15.31 9.75 2.04
N MET A 145 -16.04 9.82 0.93
CA MET A 145 -15.83 10.79 -0.15
C MET A 145 -15.86 12.25 0.34
N ALA A 146 -16.77 12.56 1.26
CA ALA A 146 -16.86 13.91 1.84
C ALA A 146 -15.59 14.31 2.62
N VAL A 147 -14.94 13.36 3.28
CA VAL A 147 -13.67 13.60 3.98
C VAL A 147 -12.55 13.81 2.96
N LEU A 148 -12.49 12.97 1.92
CA LEU A 148 -11.50 13.09 0.85
C LEU A 148 -11.56 14.48 0.20
N THR A 149 -12.77 14.95 -0.15
CA THR A 149 -13.00 16.26 -0.74
C THR A 149 -12.53 17.39 0.19
N ARG A 150 -12.92 17.37 1.47
CA ARG A 150 -12.48 18.40 2.43
C ARG A 150 -10.98 18.48 2.62
N VAL A 151 -10.31 17.32 2.67
CA VAL A 151 -8.83 17.29 2.77
C VAL A 151 -8.20 17.88 1.51
N ALA A 152 -8.72 17.53 0.33
CA ALA A 152 -8.24 18.06 -0.94
C ALA A 152 -8.44 19.58 -1.05
N GLU A 153 -9.63 20.10 -0.73
CA GLU A 153 -9.92 21.54 -0.72
C GLU A 153 -9.02 22.30 0.24
N LYS A 154 -8.80 21.78 1.45
CA LYS A 154 -7.93 22.40 2.46
C LYS A 154 -6.47 22.41 2.00
N LEU A 155 -6.02 21.37 1.29
CA LEU A 155 -4.68 21.31 0.71
C LEU A 155 -4.53 22.24 -0.51
N LEU A 156 -5.55 22.42 -1.33
CA LEU A 156 -5.55 23.41 -2.41
C LEU A 156 -5.46 24.85 -1.90
N GLU A 157 -6.06 25.13 -0.74
CA GLU A 157 -6.01 26.45 -0.10
C GLU A 157 -4.66 26.72 0.59
N LYS A 158 -4.12 25.73 1.33
CA LYS A 158 -2.99 25.93 2.23
C LYS A 158 -1.68 25.28 1.76
N GLU A 159 -1.73 24.42 0.73
CA GLU A 159 -0.63 23.60 0.21
C GLU A 159 -0.02 22.63 1.24
N THR A 160 -0.19 22.90 2.52
CA THR A 160 0.32 22.11 3.65
C THR A 160 -0.61 22.24 4.84
N ILE A 161 -0.99 21.11 5.43
CA ILE A 161 -1.80 21.04 6.65
C ILE A 161 -1.09 20.21 7.72
N ASP A 162 -1.23 20.61 8.97
CA ASP A 162 -0.72 19.86 10.10
C ASP A 162 -1.69 18.74 10.53
N GLY A 163 -1.27 17.92 11.52
CA GLY A 163 -2.07 16.80 12.00
C GLY A 163 -3.40 17.23 12.60
N LYS A 164 -3.45 18.39 13.27
CA LYS A 164 -4.68 18.91 13.88
C LYS A 164 -5.67 19.34 12.80
N GLU A 165 -5.21 20.12 11.83
CA GLU A 165 -6.00 20.55 10.68
C GLU A 165 -6.50 19.38 9.85
N PHE A 166 -5.70 18.30 9.76
CA PHE A 166 -6.09 17.07 9.10
C PHE A 166 -7.22 16.35 9.88
N GLU A 167 -7.09 16.21 11.21
CA GLU A 167 -8.12 15.58 12.06
C GLU A 167 -9.45 16.34 12.02
N GLU A 168 -9.43 17.67 11.94
CA GLU A 168 -10.63 18.49 11.80
C GLU A 168 -11.46 18.11 10.56
N CYS A 169 -10.83 17.60 9.49
CA CYS A 169 -11.54 17.16 8.28
C CYS A 169 -12.43 15.93 8.52
N PHE A 170 -12.22 15.18 9.62
CA PHE A 170 -13.01 14.00 9.99
C PHE A 170 -14.17 14.34 10.93
N ASN A 171 -14.18 15.50 11.54
CA ASN A 171 -15.28 15.93 12.40
C ASN A 171 -16.47 16.37 11.52
N ILE A 172 -17.53 15.59 11.55
CA ILE A 172 -18.80 15.85 10.86
C ILE A 172 -19.80 16.44 11.86
#